data_d82a7d90dd83ce25b7e067a3410e74b9
#
_entry.id   d82a7d90dd83ce25b7e067a3410e74b9
#
_cell.length_a   1.000
_cell.length_b   1.000
_cell.length_c   1.000
_cell.angle_alpha   90.00
_cell.angle_beta   90.00
_cell.angle_gamma   90.00
#
_symmetry.space_group_name_H-M   'P 1'
#
loop_
_entity.id
_entity.type
_entity.pdbx_description
1 polymer ?
#
loop_
_entity_poly.entity_id
_entity_poly.type
_entity_poly.pdbx_seq_one_letter_code
_entity_poly.pdbx_strand_id
1 'polypeptide(L)'
;MIHRMNLAALFFMAVLLLTGCTNKEKTDFSKYITGYTSGVIKSSSSLSVYLGQPSDKGFQAGSTLPADLFRISPAIKGELILKDNHSIEFIPAERFKNGTTYKVTFNLGALCNVPKPYEKFNFEFDIVPLVTIFEPGVLISEPDHENELQYQGMLQSSDETDPTEMEQKLTATYNGQSVTPEWNHQGNRHYFAIRHLLKEKESK
;
A
#
# COMPACT_ATOMS: atom_id res chain seq x y z
N MET A 1 55.54 4.20 -43.09
CA MET A 1 54.44 3.23 -43.15
C MET A 1 53.24 3.91 -42.49
N ILE A 2 52.42 4.59 -43.29
CA ILE A 2 51.30 5.43 -42.81
C ILE A 2 50.09 4.51 -42.68
N HIS A 3 49.61 4.32 -41.44
CA HIS A 3 48.40 3.54 -41.14
C HIS A 3 47.18 4.22 -41.80
N ARG A 4 46.57 3.57 -42.77
CA ARG A 4 45.27 3.94 -43.30
C ARG A 4 44.21 3.62 -42.21
N MET A 5 43.95 4.58 -41.38
CA MET A 5 42.82 4.52 -40.47
C MET A 5 41.50 4.45 -41.28
N ASN A 6 40.75 3.37 -41.12
CA ASN A 6 39.53 3.15 -41.88
C ASN A 6 38.50 4.23 -41.53
N LEU A 7 38.20 5.08 -42.50
CA LEU A 7 37.15 6.14 -42.41
C LEU A 7 35.79 5.58 -41.96
N ALA A 8 35.53 4.32 -42.30
CA ALA A 8 34.31 3.59 -41.86
C ALA A 8 34.24 3.36 -40.35
N ALA A 9 35.36 3.13 -39.67
CA ALA A 9 35.40 2.96 -38.21
C ALA A 9 35.14 4.27 -37.47
N LEU A 10 35.62 5.41 -38.01
CA LEU A 10 35.34 6.74 -37.47
C LEU A 10 33.88 7.14 -37.66
N PHE A 11 33.26 6.75 -38.78
CA PHE A 11 31.82 7.02 -39.02
C PHE A 11 30.91 6.18 -38.11
N PHE A 12 31.27 4.91 -37.82
CA PHE A 12 30.53 4.06 -36.92
C PHE A 12 30.60 4.50 -35.44
N MET A 13 31.76 5.07 -35.05
CA MET A 13 31.94 5.61 -33.70
C MET A 13 31.20 6.94 -33.49
N ALA A 14 31.02 7.75 -34.54
CA ALA A 14 30.28 9.01 -34.48
C ALA A 14 28.76 8.81 -34.40
N VAL A 15 28.21 7.69 -34.93
CA VAL A 15 26.78 7.38 -34.87
C VAL A 15 26.36 6.89 -33.47
N LEU A 16 27.25 6.28 -32.69
CA LEU A 16 27.01 5.81 -31.32
C LEU A 16 26.88 6.93 -30.30
N LEU A 17 27.33 8.16 -30.61
CA LEU A 17 27.25 9.31 -29.70
C LEU A 17 25.94 10.10 -29.79
N LEU A 18 25.02 9.73 -30.70
CA LEU A 18 23.72 10.43 -30.90
C LEU A 18 22.55 9.79 -30.15
N THR A 19 22.77 8.77 -29.34
CA THR A 19 21.75 8.31 -28.39
C THR A 19 21.70 9.24 -27.17
N GLY A 20 21.39 10.51 -27.41
CA GLY A 20 21.08 11.46 -26.37
C GLY A 20 19.83 10.98 -25.64
N CYS A 21 19.95 10.68 -24.35
CA CYS A 21 18.80 10.58 -23.46
C CYS A 21 17.99 11.87 -23.61
N THR A 22 16.86 11.80 -24.30
CA THR A 22 15.86 12.86 -24.24
C THR A 22 15.30 12.86 -22.82
N ASN A 23 15.83 13.70 -21.94
CA ASN A 23 15.15 14.08 -20.74
C ASN A 23 13.81 14.67 -21.16
N LYS A 24 12.72 13.87 -21.10
CA LYS A 24 11.38 14.41 -21.21
C LYS A 24 11.22 15.37 -20.04
N GLU A 25 11.16 16.67 -20.34
CA GLU A 25 10.81 17.67 -19.34
C GLU A 25 9.51 17.18 -18.67
N LYS A 26 9.56 17.05 -17.34
CA LYS A 26 8.42 16.63 -16.55
C LYS A 26 7.36 17.70 -16.69
N THR A 27 6.23 17.40 -17.34
CA THR A 27 5.11 18.35 -17.52
C THR A 27 4.68 18.86 -16.15
N ASP A 28 4.68 20.17 -15.95
CA ASP A 28 4.23 20.81 -14.71
C ASP A 28 2.70 20.85 -14.66
N PHE A 29 2.12 20.03 -13.79
CA PHE A 29 0.67 19.96 -13.57
C PHE A 29 0.15 20.91 -12.49
N SER A 30 0.97 21.72 -11.84
CA SER A 30 0.61 22.55 -10.67
C SER A 30 -0.60 23.46 -10.89
N LYS A 31 -0.84 23.90 -12.14
CA LYS A 31 -2.01 24.67 -12.52
C LYS A 31 -3.32 23.85 -12.46
N TYR A 32 -3.26 22.57 -12.72
CA TYR A 32 -4.44 21.69 -12.89
C TYR A 32 -4.63 20.71 -11.74
N ILE A 33 -3.56 20.33 -11.07
CA ILE A 33 -3.55 19.42 -9.91
C ILE A 33 -2.84 20.10 -8.76
N THR A 34 -3.58 20.43 -7.71
CA THR A 34 -3.05 21.11 -6.51
C THR A 34 -2.62 20.15 -5.42
N GLY A 35 -3.06 18.90 -5.49
CA GLY A 35 -2.67 17.86 -4.55
C GLY A 35 -3.15 16.47 -5.00
N TYR A 36 -2.48 15.44 -4.51
CA TYR A 36 -2.86 14.06 -4.75
C TYR A 36 -2.24 13.15 -3.70
N THR A 37 -2.81 11.96 -3.53
CA THR A 37 -2.25 10.94 -2.64
C THR A 37 -0.89 10.46 -3.16
N SER A 38 0.14 10.56 -2.33
CA SER A 38 1.51 10.17 -2.67
C SER A 38 2.26 9.67 -1.44
N GLY A 39 3.46 9.11 -1.65
CA GLY A 39 4.27 8.55 -0.56
C GLY A 39 3.74 7.23 -0.04
N VAL A 40 3.99 6.92 1.23
CA VAL A 40 3.59 5.65 1.85
C VAL A 40 2.25 5.83 2.56
N ILE A 41 1.25 5.01 2.21
CA ILE A 41 -0.08 5.03 2.80
C ILE A 41 -0.46 3.64 3.35
N LYS A 42 -1.54 3.58 4.14
CA LYS A 42 -2.10 2.32 4.66
C LYS A 42 -2.84 1.55 3.57
N SER A 43 -2.93 0.24 3.73
CA SER A 43 -3.64 -0.64 2.79
C SER A 43 -5.15 -0.33 2.67
N SER A 44 -5.75 0.25 3.70
CA SER A 44 -7.17 0.64 3.74
C SER A 44 -7.45 2.07 3.28
N SER A 45 -6.42 2.82 2.86
CA SER A 45 -6.60 4.23 2.47
C SER A 45 -7.36 4.37 1.16
N SER A 46 -8.16 5.44 1.05
CA SER A 46 -8.64 5.94 -0.24
C SER A 46 -7.59 6.84 -0.92
N LEU A 47 -7.74 7.05 -2.23
CA LEU A 47 -6.87 7.93 -2.99
C LEU A 47 -7.62 9.21 -3.33
N SER A 48 -6.95 10.36 -3.15
CA SER A 48 -7.53 11.67 -3.46
C SER A 48 -6.71 12.39 -4.53
N VAL A 49 -7.41 13.13 -5.39
CA VAL A 49 -6.81 14.10 -6.32
C VAL A 49 -7.58 15.41 -6.19
N TYR A 50 -6.84 16.50 -6.03
CA TYR A 50 -7.40 17.85 -5.90
C TYR A 50 -7.10 18.64 -7.17
N LEU A 51 -8.17 19.18 -7.77
CA LEU A 51 -8.11 19.95 -9.02
C LEU A 51 -7.84 21.43 -8.76
N GLY A 52 -6.99 22.04 -9.56
CA GLY A 52 -6.71 23.47 -9.53
C GLY A 52 -7.82 24.32 -10.16
N GLN A 53 -8.73 23.69 -10.90
CA GLN A 53 -9.93 24.29 -11.50
C GLN A 53 -11.10 23.31 -11.37
N PRO A 54 -12.35 23.79 -11.34
CA PRO A 54 -13.51 22.91 -11.22
C PRO A 54 -13.66 22.00 -12.44
N SER A 55 -14.29 20.83 -12.22
CA SER A 55 -14.75 19.98 -13.32
C SER A 55 -15.73 20.73 -14.22
N ASP A 56 -15.51 20.69 -15.53
CA ASP A 56 -16.31 21.39 -16.54
C ASP A 56 -16.92 20.48 -17.62
N LYS A 57 -16.88 19.15 -17.41
CA LYS A 57 -17.44 18.13 -18.32
C LYS A 57 -18.83 17.61 -17.92
N GLY A 58 -19.56 18.39 -17.11
CA GLY A 58 -20.94 18.11 -16.76
C GLY A 58 -21.17 17.08 -15.66
N PHE A 59 -20.12 16.64 -14.96
CA PHE A 59 -20.25 15.81 -13.78
C PHE A 59 -20.73 16.62 -12.57
N GLN A 60 -21.63 16.07 -11.78
CA GLN A 60 -22.15 16.72 -10.59
C GLN A 60 -21.38 16.30 -9.35
N ALA A 61 -21.20 17.19 -8.40
CA ALA A 61 -20.65 16.87 -7.08
C ALA A 61 -21.48 15.77 -6.40
N GLY A 62 -20.80 14.81 -5.79
CA GLY A 62 -21.39 13.63 -5.18
C GLY A 62 -21.69 12.47 -6.15
N SER A 63 -21.43 12.62 -7.45
CA SER A 63 -21.67 11.55 -8.41
C SER A 63 -20.50 10.58 -8.54
N THR A 64 -20.83 9.32 -8.83
CA THR A 64 -19.86 8.32 -9.24
C THR A 64 -19.36 8.62 -10.65
N LEU A 65 -18.06 8.59 -10.83
CA LEU A 65 -17.37 8.83 -12.08
C LEU A 65 -17.10 7.50 -12.82
N PRO A 66 -16.92 7.53 -14.14
CA PRO A 66 -16.51 6.35 -14.92
C PRO A 66 -15.17 5.78 -14.42
N ALA A 67 -15.11 4.46 -14.24
CA ALA A 67 -13.93 3.78 -13.69
C ALA A 67 -12.68 3.89 -14.59
N ASP A 68 -12.84 4.16 -15.89
CA ASP A 68 -11.76 4.33 -16.85
C ASP A 68 -11.02 5.67 -16.71
N LEU A 69 -11.56 6.61 -15.92
CA LEU A 69 -10.86 7.84 -15.55
C LEU A 69 -9.61 7.57 -14.70
N PHE A 70 -9.61 6.49 -13.92
CA PHE A 70 -8.47 6.05 -13.12
C PHE A 70 -8.01 4.67 -13.57
N ARG A 71 -6.78 4.58 -14.06
CA ARG A 71 -6.10 3.32 -14.33
C ARG A 71 -5.06 3.07 -13.27
N ILE A 72 -5.26 2.04 -12.46
CA ILE A 72 -4.38 1.68 -11.34
C ILE A 72 -3.65 0.38 -11.67
N SER A 73 -2.34 0.34 -11.45
CA SER A 73 -1.50 -0.84 -11.68
C SER A 73 -0.58 -1.07 -10.47
N PRO A 74 -0.58 -2.26 -9.85
CA PRO A 74 -1.46 -3.42 -10.10
C PRO A 74 -2.94 -3.07 -10.03
N ALA A 75 -3.78 -3.82 -10.78
CA ALA A 75 -5.20 -3.53 -10.85
C ALA A 75 -5.90 -3.77 -9.51
N ILE A 76 -6.76 -2.84 -9.12
CA ILE A 76 -7.64 -2.95 -7.97
C ILE A 76 -9.01 -2.38 -8.33
N LYS A 77 -10.07 -3.02 -7.85
CA LYS A 77 -11.44 -2.55 -8.03
C LYS A 77 -11.77 -1.49 -7.00
N GLY A 78 -12.66 -0.57 -7.35
CA GLY A 78 -13.13 0.47 -6.45
C GLY A 78 -14.11 1.40 -7.12
N GLU A 79 -14.57 2.37 -6.37
CA GLU A 79 -15.50 3.41 -6.81
C GLU A 79 -14.77 4.76 -6.89
N LEU A 80 -15.00 5.49 -7.96
CA LEU A 80 -14.45 6.83 -8.15
C LEU A 80 -15.57 7.86 -8.00
N ILE A 81 -15.42 8.79 -7.08
CA ILE A 81 -16.45 9.78 -6.72
C ILE A 81 -15.90 11.19 -6.91
N LEU A 82 -16.67 12.06 -7.56
CA LEU A 82 -16.45 13.50 -7.54
C LEU A 82 -17.07 14.05 -6.25
N LYS A 83 -16.29 14.20 -5.19
CA LYS A 83 -16.79 14.64 -3.86
C LYS A 83 -17.37 16.05 -3.90
N ASP A 84 -16.65 16.92 -4.56
CA ASP A 84 -17.03 18.28 -4.88
C ASP A 84 -16.43 18.67 -6.23
N ASN A 85 -16.65 19.92 -6.69
CA ASN A 85 -16.19 20.35 -8.00
C ASN A 85 -14.65 20.35 -8.17
N HIS A 86 -13.88 20.18 -7.07
CA HIS A 86 -12.42 20.25 -7.06
C HIS A 86 -11.75 19.00 -6.48
N SER A 87 -12.49 18.03 -5.98
CA SER A 87 -11.90 16.84 -5.34
C SER A 87 -12.52 15.55 -5.84
N ILE A 88 -11.63 14.61 -6.12
CA ILE A 88 -11.97 13.27 -6.56
C ILE A 88 -11.42 12.29 -5.54
N GLU A 89 -12.21 11.28 -5.20
CA GLU A 89 -11.79 10.22 -4.31
C GLU A 89 -12.03 8.86 -4.97
N PHE A 90 -11.00 8.01 -4.97
CA PHE A 90 -11.11 6.60 -5.30
C PHE A 90 -11.16 5.80 -4.00
N ILE A 91 -12.26 5.05 -3.81
CA ILE A 91 -12.49 4.18 -2.66
C ILE A 91 -12.27 2.75 -3.12
N PRO A 92 -11.20 2.06 -2.68
CA PRO A 92 -10.94 0.70 -3.10
C PRO A 92 -11.99 -0.25 -2.50
N ALA A 93 -12.43 -1.26 -3.28
CA ALA A 93 -13.38 -2.27 -2.85
C ALA A 93 -12.74 -3.34 -1.93
N GLU A 94 -11.41 -3.42 -1.96
CA GLU A 94 -10.58 -4.31 -1.15
C GLU A 94 -9.31 -3.57 -0.74
N ARG A 95 -8.58 -4.08 0.25
CA ARG A 95 -7.34 -3.45 0.70
C ARG A 95 -6.27 -3.54 -0.39
N PHE A 96 -5.45 -2.51 -0.50
CA PHE A 96 -4.23 -2.57 -1.27
C PHE A 96 -3.27 -3.60 -0.68
N LYS A 97 -2.46 -4.23 -1.53
CA LYS A 97 -1.47 -5.21 -1.08
C LYS A 97 -0.28 -4.50 -0.42
N ASN A 98 0.01 -4.85 0.84
CA ASN A 98 1.14 -4.29 1.59
C ASN A 98 2.47 -4.47 0.85
N GLY A 99 3.38 -3.50 1.02
CA GLY A 99 4.70 -3.48 0.40
C GLY A 99 4.70 -3.37 -1.13
N THR A 100 3.61 -2.88 -1.72
CA THR A 100 3.45 -2.77 -3.18
C THR A 100 3.38 -1.30 -3.58
N THR A 101 4.12 -0.95 -4.63
CA THR A 101 3.99 0.34 -5.31
C THR A 101 2.87 0.28 -6.34
N TYR A 102 1.94 1.21 -6.26
CA TYR A 102 0.86 1.38 -7.22
C TYR A 102 1.09 2.60 -8.09
N LYS A 103 0.86 2.44 -9.40
CA LYS A 103 0.92 3.53 -10.37
C LYS A 103 -0.47 3.86 -10.86
N VAL A 104 -0.78 5.15 -10.89
CA VAL A 104 -2.09 5.65 -11.32
C VAL A 104 -1.92 6.52 -12.56
N THR A 105 -2.75 6.28 -13.56
CA THR A 105 -2.96 7.19 -14.68
C THR A 105 -4.36 7.77 -14.58
N PHE A 106 -4.46 9.04 -14.29
CA PHE A 106 -5.71 9.79 -14.23
C PHE A 106 -5.95 10.52 -15.54
N ASN A 107 -7.11 10.26 -16.17
CA ASN A 107 -7.53 10.91 -17.41
C ASN A 107 -8.20 12.26 -17.09
N LEU A 108 -7.37 13.27 -16.80
CA LEU A 108 -7.81 14.61 -16.46
C LEU A 108 -8.59 15.27 -17.57
N GLY A 109 -8.23 15.00 -18.85
CA GLY A 109 -8.91 15.55 -20.02
C GLY A 109 -10.36 15.10 -20.19
N ALA A 110 -10.76 13.98 -19.56
CA ALA A 110 -12.15 13.54 -19.56
C ALA A 110 -13.01 14.27 -18.50
N LEU A 111 -12.37 14.95 -17.54
CA LEU A 111 -13.04 15.67 -16.44
C LEU A 111 -12.95 17.18 -16.56
N CYS A 112 -11.86 17.69 -17.17
CA CYS A 112 -11.58 19.12 -17.32
C CYS A 112 -11.11 19.43 -18.75
N ASN A 113 -11.40 20.65 -19.24
CA ASN A 113 -10.84 21.15 -20.47
C ASN A 113 -9.39 21.57 -20.27
N VAL A 114 -8.47 20.72 -20.70
CA VAL A 114 -7.02 20.93 -20.58
C VAL A 114 -6.33 20.72 -21.93
N PRO A 115 -5.17 21.38 -22.20
CA PRO A 115 -4.38 21.10 -23.39
C PRO A 115 -3.87 19.65 -23.43
N LYS A 116 -3.65 19.08 -24.63
CA LYS A 116 -3.19 17.69 -24.83
C LYS A 116 -2.08 17.19 -23.89
N PRO A 117 -1.00 17.97 -23.61
CA PRO A 117 0.06 17.48 -22.71
C PRO A 117 -0.42 17.22 -21.27
N TYR A 118 -1.56 17.78 -20.86
CA TYR A 118 -2.13 17.69 -19.53
C TYR A 118 -3.32 16.73 -19.42
N GLU A 119 -3.72 16.07 -20.50
CA GLU A 119 -4.87 15.15 -20.48
C GLU A 119 -4.68 13.95 -19.55
N LYS A 120 -3.43 13.50 -19.33
CA LYS A 120 -3.11 12.34 -18.49
C LYS A 120 -2.13 12.72 -17.41
N PHE A 121 -2.60 12.67 -16.18
CA PHE A 121 -1.77 12.85 -14.99
C PHE A 121 -1.35 11.49 -14.45
N ASN A 122 -0.05 11.29 -14.26
CA ASN A 122 0.50 10.04 -13.72
C ASN A 122 1.14 10.32 -12.36
N PHE A 123 0.82 9.47 -11.40
CA PHE A 123 1.43 9.50 -10.07
C PHE A 123 1.57 8.08 -9.51
N GLU A 124 2.30 7.96 -8.42
CA GLU A 124 2.50 6.69 -7.75
C GLU A 124 2.45 6.87 -6.23
N PHE A 125 2.17 5.79 -5.54
CA PHE A 125 2.19 5.71 -4.09
C PHE A 125 2.59 4.30 -3.67
N ASP A 126 3.11 4.19 -2.44
CA ASP A 126 3.53 2.93 -1.85
C ASP A 126 2.58 2.53 -0.74
N ILE A 127 2.35 1.23 -0.60
CA ILE A 127 1.63 0.70 0.56
C ILE A 127 2.64 0.26 1.61
N VAL A 128 2.40 0.67 2.85
CA VAL A 128 3.24 0.29 3.99
C VAL A 128 3.52 -1.21 3.98
N PRO A 129 4.79 -1.65 4.09
CA PRO A 129 5.12 -3.06 4.22
C PRO A 129 4.52 -3.65 5.50
N LEU A 130 3.96 -4.87 5.42
CA LEU A 130 3.43 -5.55 6.59
C LEU A 130 4.59 -6.12 7.41
N VAL A 131 4.87 -5.49 8.54
CA VAL A 131 5.82 -5.94 9.55
C VAL A 131 5.03 -6.37 10.77
N THR A 132 5.39 -7.50 11.37
CA THR A 132 4.78 -8.01 12.59
C THR A 132 5.82 -8.01 13.70
N ILE A 133 5.48 -7.43 14.83
CA ILE A 133 6.29 -7.43 16.04
C ILE A 133 5.62 -8.34 17.07
N PHE A 134 6.38 -9.27 17.63
CA PHE A 134 5.96 -10.07 18.76
C PHE A 134 6.30 -9.34 20.05
N GLU A 135 5.30 -9.04 20.85
CA GLU A 135 5.47 -8.52 22.19
C GLU A 135 5.29 -9.65 23.21
N PRO A 136 6.37 -10.08 23.86
CA PRO A 136 6.29 -11.12 24.86
C PRO A 136 5.40 -10.67 26.02
N GLY A 137 4.60 -11.60 26.49
CA GLY A 137 3.63 -11.32 27.53
C GLY A 137 4.04 -11.82 28.88
N VAL A 138 3.06 -12.11 29.71
CA VAL A 138 3.22 -12.53 31.10
C VAL A 138 2.48 -13.83 31.36
N LEU A 139 3.04 -14.62 32.30
CA LEU A 139 2.36 -15.75 32.90
C LEU A 139 1.59 -15.25 34.12
N ILE A 140 0.28 -15.49 34.12
CA ILE A 140 -0.59 -15.17 35.25
C ILE A 140 -1.35 -16.42 35.70
N SER A 141 -1.83 -16.44 36.94
CA SER A 141 -2.68 -17.53 37.45
C SER A 141 -4.03 -17.50 36.70
N GLU A 142 -4.54 -18.67 36.35
CA GLU A 142 -5.89 -18.81 35.80
C GLU A 142 -6.90 -18.47 36.90
N PRO A 143 -7.88 -17.57 36.65
CA PRO A 143 -8.78 -17.09 37.73
C PRO A 143 -9.55 -18.18 38.47
N ASP A 144 -9.98 -19.21 37.75
CA ASP A 144 -10.84 -20.27 38.25
C ASP A 144 -10.09 -21.59 38.55
N HIS A 145 -8.75 -21.62 38.35
CA HIS A 145 -7.92 -22.82 38.47
C HIS A 145 -6.59 -22.53 39.14
N GLU A 146 -6.52 -22.67 40.44
CA GLU A 146 -5.33 -22.29 41.28
C GLU A 146 -4.00 -22.93 40.86
N ASN A 147 -4.05 -24.12 40.22
CA ASN A 147 -2.85 -24.85 39.77
C ASN A 147 -2.51 -24.62 38.30
N GLU A 148 -3.22 -23.74 37.63
CA GLU A 148 -3.05 -23.46 36.20
C GLU A 148 -2.58 -22.01 36.01
N LEU A 149 -1.86 -21.83 34.92
CA LEU A 149 -1.39 -20.53 34.43
C LEU A 149 -1.93 -20.28 33.05
N GLN A 150 -2.05 -19.04 32.69
CA GLN A 150 -2.20 -18.61 31.31
C GLN A 150 -1.04 -17.70 30.91
N TYR A 151 -0.58 -17.88 29.68
CA TYR A 151 0.38 -16.96 29.07
C TYR A 151 -0.37 -16.02 28.12
N GLN A 152 -0.21 -14.73 28.35
CA GLN A 152 -0.82 -13.70 27.49
C GLN A 152 0.28 -12.93 26.77
N GLY A 153 0.10 -12.67 25.50
CA GLY A 153 1.02 -11.89 24.68
C GLY A 153 0.30 -11.18 23.54
N MET A 154 1.05 -10.50 22.71
CA MET A 154 0.49 -9.74 21.59
C MET A 154 1.38 -9.82 20.35
N LEU A 155 0.73 -9.87 19.17
CA LEU A 155 1.35 -9.53 17.90
C LEU A 155 0.85 -8.15 17.47
N GLN A 156 1.76 -7.26 17.10
CA GLN A 156 1.42 -5.95 16.54
C GLN A 156 1.88 -5.88 15.08
N SER A 157 0.97 -5.52 14.18
CA SER A 157 1.28 -5.29 12.77
C SER A 157 1.45 -3.80 12.45
N SER A 158 2.26 -3.49 11.43
CA SER A 158 2.47 -2.11 10.94
C SER A 158 1.22 -1.52 10.27
N ASP A 159 0.30 -2.37 9.83
CA ASP A 159 -0.96 -2.01 9.21
C ASP A 159 -2.05 -2.97 9.68
N GLU A 160 -3.31 -2.63 9.46
CA GLU A 160 -4.41 -3.55 9.69
C GLU A 160 -4.31 -4.74 8.73
N THR A 161 -4.50 -5.93 9.25
CA THR A 161 -4.42 -7.18 8.48
C THR A 161 -5.59 -8.12 8.82
N ASP A 162 -5.76 -9.14 8.01
CA ASP A 162 -6.73 -10.19 8.29
C ASP A 162 -6.34 -10.95 9.58
N PRO A 163 -7.25 -11.12 10.54
CA PRO A 163 -7.02 -11.89 11.75
C PRO A 163 -6.39 -13.27 11.48
N THR A 164 -6.91 -14.00 10.49
CA THR A 164 -6.44 -15.33 10.13
C THR A 164 -4.97 -15.35 9.68
N GLU A 165 -4.52 -14.32 8.98
CA GLU A 165 -3.11 -14.18 8.61
C GLU A 165 -2.20 -14.02 9.84
N MET A 166 -2.68 -13.34 10.88
CA MET A 166 -1.92 -13.16 12.11
C MET A 166 -1.90 -14.41 12.97
N GLU A 167 -3.01 -15.12 13.07
CA GLU A 167 -3.10 -16.38 13.78
C GLU A 167 -2.11 -17.43 13.23
N GLN A 168 -1.94 -17.48 11.91
CA GLN A 168 -0.99 -18.37 11.24
C GLN A 168 0.49 -18.05 11.51
N LYS A 169 0.81 -16.84 12.00
CA LYS A 169 2.19 -16.44 12.31
C LYS A 169 2.67 -16.91 13.68
N LEU A 170 1.75 -17.40 14.54
CA LEU A 170 2.07 -17.87 15.87
C LEU A 170 1.79 -19.37 16.00
N THR A 171 2.81 -20.11 16.36
CA THR A 171 2.68 -21.51 16.81
C THR A 171 3.11 -21.60 18.26
N ALA A 172 2.35 -22.33 19.07
CA ALA A 172 2.65 -22.52 20.47
C ALA A 172 2.75 -24.01 20.80
N THR A 173 3.72 -24.35 21.63
CA THR A 173 3.90 -25.71 22.14
C THR A 173 4.10 -25.66 23.66
N TYR A 174 3.50 -26.61 24.35
CA TYR A 174 3.67 -26.82 25.78
C TYR A 174 3.94 -28.30 26.06
N ASN A 175 5.03 -28.61 26.75
CA ASN A 175 5.48 -29.98 27.02
C ASN A 175 5.57 -30.86 25.75
N GLY A 176 6.02 -30.27 24.62
CA GLY A 176 6.16 -30.95 23.35
C GLY A 176 4.86 -31.17 22.55
N GLN A 177 3.73 -30.71 23.08
CA GLN A 177 2.42 -30.80 22.40
C GLN A 177 2.02 -29.44 21.85
N SER A 178 1.38 -29.39 20.70
CA SER A 178 0.81 -28.17 20.13
C SER A 178 -0.37 -27.71 20.99
N VAL A 179 -0.38 -26.42 21.29
CA VAL A 179 -1.50 -25.75 21.98
C VAL A 179 -2.04 -24.65 21.09
N THR A 180 -3.36 -24.46 21.12
CA THR A 180 -4.04 -23.45 20.30
C THR A 180 -4.26 -22.19 21.13
N PRO A 181 -3.71 -21.02 20.74
CA PRO A 181 -3.99 -19.77 21.40
C PRO A 181 -5.45 -19.33 21.20
N GLU A 182 -6.02 -18.67 22.20
CA GLU A 182 -7.26 -17.90 22.08
C GLU A 182 -6.90 -16.48 21.63
N TRP A 183 -7.64 -15.92 20.66
CA TRP A 183 -7.30 -14.64 20.07
C TRP A 183 -8.36 -13.57 20.34
N ASN A 184 -7.88 -12.31 20.46
CA ASN A 184 -8.70 -11.10 20.46
C ASN A 184 -8.01 -10.06 19.55
N HIS A 185 -8.69 -9.65 18.48
CA HIS A 185 -8.13 -8.75 17.47
C HIS A 185 -8.72 -7.35 17.60
N GLN A 186 -7.86 -6.33 17.62
CA GLN A 186 -8.23 -4.91 17.73
C GLN A 186 -7.39 -4.08 16.73
N GLY A 187 -7.89 -3.91 15.52
CA GLY A 187 -7.19 -3.21 14.45
C GLY A 187 -5.87 -3.91 14.09
N ASN A 188 -4.73 -3.26 14.40
CA ASN A 188 -3.39 -3.79 14.16
C ASN A 188 -2.77 -4.47 15.41
N ARG A 189 -3.54 -4.71 16.46
CA ARG A 189 -3.14 -5.41 17.67
C ARG A 189 -3.89 -6.71 17.79
N HIS A 190 -3.16 -7.81 17.99
CA HIS A 190 -3.68 -9.16 18.02
C HIS A 190 -3.22 -9.81 19.31
N TYR A 191 -4.06 -9.75 20.33
CA TYR A 191 -3.80 -10.34 21.64
C TYR A 191 -4.08 -11.83 21.59
N PHE A 192 -3.25 -12.61 22.27
CA PHE A 192 -3.46 -14.04 22.41
C PHE A 192 -3.27 -14.49 23.85
N ALA A 193 -3.98 -15.55 24.20
CA ALA A 193 -3.84 -16.23 25.47
C ALA A 193 -3.68 -17.74 25.23
N ILE A 194 -2.72 -18.34 25.91
CA ILE A 194 -2.54 -19.80 26.01
C ILE A 194 -2.91 -20.20 27.41
N ARG A 195 -3.99 -20.96 27.56
CA ARG A 195 -4.57 -21.34 28.85
C ARG A 195 -4.19 -22.73 29.28
N HIS A 196 -4.55 -23.06 30.54
CA HIS A 196 -4.41 -24.39 31.14
C HIS A 196 -2.98 -24.91 31.19
N LEU A 197 -2.01 -24.01 31.38
CA LEU A 197 -0.62 -24.36 31.60
C LEU A 197 -0.42 -24.81 33.08
N LEU A 198 0.00 -26.03 33.31
CA LEU A 198 0.16 -26.55 34.64
C LEU A 198 1.38 -25.90 35.36
N LYS A 199 1.21 -25.49 36.59
CA LYS A 199 2.33 -25.08 37.44
C LYS A 199 3.22 -26.30 37.71
N GLU A 200 4.52 -26.19 37.42
CA GLU A 200 5.46 -27.23 37.86
C GLU A 200 5.46 -27.30 39.39
N LYS A 201 5.32 -28.51 39.94
CA LYS A 201 5.49 -28.69 41.37
C LYS A 201 6.98 -28.51 41.67
N GLU A 202 7.31 -27.56 42.56
CA GLU A 202 8.67 -27.47 43.12
C GLU A 202 9.03 -28.82 43.71
N SER A 203 10.03 -29.49 43.13
CA SER A 203 10.65 -30.66 43.74
C SER A 203 11.44 -30.16 44.95
N LYS A 204 10.93 -30.49 46.12
CA LYS A 204 11.67 -30.28 47.38
C LYS A 204 12.89 -31.17 47.44
#